data_1822b7735dda4bb551655138731f743f
#
_entry.id   1822b7735dda4bb551655138731f743f
#
_cell.length_a   1.000
_cell.length_b   1.000
_cell.length_c   1.000
_cell.angle_alpha   90.00
_cell.angle_beta   90.00
_cell.angle_gamma   90.00
#
_symmetry.space_group_name_H-M   'P 1'
#
loop_
_entity.id
_entity.type
_entity.pdbx_description
1 polymer ?
#
loop_
_entity_poly.entity_id
_entity_poly.type
_entity_poly.pdbx_seq_one_letter_code
_entity_poly.pdbx_strand_id
1 'polypeptide(L)'
;KMYGNEPPLWQESLTGMDRLRIITNYFTRMRYVDAVCTMNFAEKGPLGSAPNELMPWYETTLGSSRFETIVFGHWASLDGVTHSNKHIAVDTGCVWGRYLTAYCLETGDITRQPAHQ
;
A
#
# COMPACT_ATOMS: atom_id res chain seq x y z
N LYS A 1 -3.00 20.96 -8.77
CA LYS A 1 -2.96 20.56 -7.36
C LYS A 1 -2.37 19.17 -7.21
N MET A 2 -1.58 18.97 -6.14
CA MET A 2 -0.90 17.70 -5.88
C MET A 2 -1.89 16.58 -5.54
N TYR A 3 -2.94 16.89 -4.81
CA TYR A 3 -3.90 15.90 -4.33
C TYR A 3 -5.02 15.65 -5.34
N GLY A 4 -5.46 14.43 -5.41
CA GLY A 4 -6.52 13.97 -6.30
C GLY A 4 -6.31 12.53 -6.71
N ASN A 5 -7.30 11.96 -7.42
CA ASN A 5 -7.28 10.55 -7.82
C ASN A 5 -6.89 10.33 -9.29
N GLU A 6 -6.84 11.40 -10.08
CA GLU A 6 -6.59 11.29 -11.51
C GLU A 6 -5.20 11.82 -11.88
N PRO A 7 -4.51 11.17 -12.80
CA PRO A 7 -4.84 9.89 -13.44
C PRO A 7 -4.56 8.69 -12.52
N PRO A 8 -5.26 7.56 -12.68
CA PRO A 8 -5.06 6.39 -11.83
C PRO A 8 -4.07 5.36 -12.39
N LEU A 9 -3.57 5.58 -13.61
CA LEU A 9 -2.66 4.66 -14.29
C LEU A 9 -1.46 5.42 -14.84
N TRP A 10 -0.27 4.90 -14.58
CA TRP A 10 0.97 5.46 -15.12
C TRP A 10 1.05 5.33 -16.63
N GLN A 11 1.48 6.40 -17.29
CA GLN A 11 1.84 6.41 -18.70
C GLN A 11 3.10 7.25 -18.87
N GLU A 12 3.99 6.81 -19.74
CA GLU A 12 5.25 7.52 -19.98
C GLU A 12 5.05 8.94 -20.53
N SER A 13 3.92 9.18 -21.18
CA SER A 13 3.57 10.49 -21.73
C SER A 13 3.14 11.51 -20.68
N LEU A 14 2.92 11.10 -19.43
CA LEU A 14 2.47 12.02 -18.38
C LEU A 14 3.52 13.07 -18.06
N THR A 15 3.07 14.32 -17.90
CA THR A 15 3.92 15.47 -17.59
C THR A 15 3.24 16.33 -16.52
N GLY A 16 3.99 17.30 -15.97
CA GLY A 16 3.45 18.32 -15.06
C GLY A 16 2.82 17.74 -13.81
N MET A 17 1.71 18.35 -13.38
CA MET A 17 1.06 17.96 -12.13
C MET A 17 0.44 16.57 -12.20
N ASP A 18 -0.02 16.14 -13.36
CA ASP A 18 -0.56 14.78 -13.52
C ASP A 18 0.52 13.73 -13.23
N ARG A 19 1.72 13.95 -13.76
CA ARG A 19 2.86 13.06 -13.50
C ARG A 19 3.24 13.05 -12.02
N LEU A 20 3.32 14.21 -11.39
CA LEU A 20 3.66 14.30 -9.97
C LEU A 20 2.57 13.65 -9.09
N ARG A 21 1.31 13.88 -9.43
CA ARG A 21 0.20 13.33 -8.66
C ARG A 21 0.17 11.80 -8.70
N ILE A 22 0.36 11.20 -9.86
CA ILE A 22 0.32 9.74 -9.95
C ILE A 22 1.53 9.11 -9.23
N ILE A 23 2.70 9.73 -9.32
CA ILE A 23 3.86 9.26 -8.56
C ILE A 23 3.56 9.29 -7.06
N THR A 24 3.05 10.43 -6.58
CA THR A 24 2.68 10.55 -5.17
C THR A 24 1.67 9.50 -4.76
N ASN A 25 0.66 9.25 -5.57
CA ASN A 25 -0.39 8.28 -5.25
C ASN A 25 0.14 6.85 -5.22
N TYR A 26 0.98 6.44 -6.16
CA TYR A 26 1.58 5.12 -6.11
C TYR A 26 2.44 4.91 -4.85
N PHE A 27 3.16 5.91 -4.44
CA PHE A 27 4.06 5.76 -3.28
C PHE A 27 3.39 5.97 -1.93
N THR A 28 2.23 6.61 -1.88
CA THR A 28 1.62 6.99 -0.58
C THR A 28 0.19 6.54 -0.38
N ARG A 29 -0.52 6.11 -1.44
CA ARG A 29 -1.96 5.81 -1.33
C ARG A 29 -2.39 4.49 -1.95
N MET A 30 -1.50 3.79 -2.64
CA MET A 30 -1.86 2.59 -3.38
C MET A 30 -2.27 1.45 -2.44
N ARG A 31 -3.39 0.82 -2.73
CA ARG A 31 -3.87 -0.39 -2.04
C ARG A 31 -4.19 -1.46 -3.07
N TYR A 32 -5.40 -1.44 -3.59
CA TYR A 32 -5.82 -2.37 -4.64
C TYR A 32 -5.58 -1.77 -6.02
N VAL A 33 -5.23 -2.64 -6.96
CA VAL A 33 -5.06 -2.30 -8.37
C VAL A 33 -5.71 -3.38 -9.22
N ASP A 34 -5.97 -3.06 -10.50
CA ASP A 34 -6.42 -4.07 -11.46
C ASP A 34 -5.23 -4.78 -12.12
N ALA A 35 -5.51 -5.64 -13.08
CA ALA A 35 -4.48 -6.47 -13.74
C ALA A 35 -3.43 -5.66 -14.49
N VAL A 36 -3.71 -4.41 -14.85
CA VAL A 36 -2.75 -3.52 -15.53
C VAL A 36 -2.21 -2.43 -14.60
N CYS A 37 -2.41 -2.59 -13.29
CA CYS A 37 -1.91 -1.69 -12.25
C CYS A 37 -2.62 -0.33 -12.21
N THR A 38 -3.86 -0.24 -12.70
CA THR A 38 -4.69 0.95 -12.45
C THR A 38 -5.09 0.98 -10.99
N MET A 39 -4.82 2.09 -10.31
CA MET A 39 -5.16 2.23 -8.89
C MET A 39 -6.67 2.32 -8.69
N ASN A 40 -7.16 1.65 -7.64
CA ASN A 40 -8.52 1.81 -7.16
C ASN A 40 -8.48 2.50 -5.79
N PHE A 41 -9.12 3.66 -5.68
CA PHE A 41 -9.13 4.43 -4.43
C PHE A 41 -10.37 4.20 -3.57
N ALA A 42 -11.37 3.49 -4.10
CA ALA A 42 -12.61 3.23 -3.38
C ALA A 42 -12.48 2.06 -2.41
N GLU A 43 -11.76 1.01 -2.81
CA GLU A 43 -11.60 -0.18 -1.97
C GLU A 43 -10.50 0.05 -0.93
N LYS A 44 -10.88 0.00 0.34
CA LYS A 44 -9.98 0.30 1.46
C LYS A 44 -9.95 -0.81 2.49
N GLY A 45 -10.63 -1.92 2.23
CA GLY A 45 -10.79 -3.01 3.18
C GLY A 45 -9.61 -3.96 3.24
N PRO A 46 -9.67 -4.95 4.14
CA PRO A 46 -8.64 -5.96 4.29
C PRO A 46 -8.61 -6.93 3.10
N LEU A 47 -7.61 -7.81 3.10
CA LEU A 47 -7.52 -8.85 2.08
C LEU A 47 -8.80 -9.68 2.05
N GLY A 48 -9.25 -10.02 0.84
CA GLY A 48 -10.46 -10.81 0.63
C GLY A 48 -11.76 -10.01 0.57
N SER A 49 -11.72 -8.70 0.84
CA SER A 49 -12.92 -7.86 0.83
C SER A 49 -13.20 -7.20 -0.51
N ALA A 50 -12.22 -7.14 -1.40
CA ALA A 50 -12.36 -6.46 -2.69
C ALA A 50 -12.96 -7.37 -3.76
N PRO A 51 -13.57 -6.80 -4.82
CA PRO A 51 -14.00 -7.59 -5.99
C PRO A 51 -12.84 -8.37 -6.62
N ASN A 52 -13.17 -9.47 -7.30
CA ASN A 52 -12.17 -10.40 -7.85
C ASN A 52 -11.26 -9.78 -8.91
N GLU A 53 -11.71 -8.74 -9.60
CA GLU A 53 -10.90 -8.04 -10.60
C GLU A 53 -9.82 -7.15 -10.00
N LEU A 54 -9.85 -6.94 -8.69
CA LEU A 54 -8.84 -6.17 -7.97
C LEU A 54 -7.93 -7.08 -7.16
N MET A 55 -6.68 -6.67 -7.03
CA MET A 55 -5.69 -7.39 -6.24
C MET A 55 -4.85 -6.39 -5.44
N PRO A 56 -4.29 -6.80 -4.31
CA PRO A 56 -3.29 -5.97 -3.61
C PRO A 56 -2.15 -5.62 -4.57
N TRP A 57 -1.66 -4.40 -4.47
CA TRP A 57 -0.61 -3.93 -5.38
C TRP A 57 0.62 -4.84 -5.42
N TYR A 58 0.96 -5.46 -4.30
CA TYR A 58 2.15 -6.30 -4.20
C TYR A 58 1.95 -7.71 -4.80
N GLU A 59 0.74 -8.08 -5.17
CA GLU A 59 0.46 -9.34 -5.85
C GLU A 59 0.53 -9.23 -7.37
N THR A 60 0.74 -8.01 -7.91
CA THR A 60 0.93 -7.83 -9.35
C THR A 60 2.25 -8.48 -9.79
N THR A 61 2.35 -8.77 -11.08
CA THR A 61 3.57 -9.36 -11.65
C THR A 61 4.81 -8.53 -11.32
N LEU A 62 4.69 -7.20 -11.43
CA LEU A 62 5.81 -6.31 -11.13
C LEU A 62 6.16 -6.31 -9.65
N GLY A 63 5.15 -6.33 -8.77
CA GLY A 63 5.37 -6.36 -7.33
C GLY A 63 5.95 -7.67 -6.84
N SER A 64 5.44 -8.79 -7.34
CA SER A 64 5.85 -10.13 -6.89
C SER A 64 7.20 -10.57 -7.42
N SER A 65 7.71 -9.98 -8.50
CA SER A 65 8.97 -10.36 -9.13
C SER A 65 10.20 -9.69 -8.51
N ARG A 66 10.01 -8.76 -7.58
CA ARG A 66 11.14 -8.06 -6.95
C ARG A 66 11.81 -8.93 -5.89
N PHE A 67 13.12 -8.75 -5.74
CA PHE A 67 13.89 -9.41 -4.69
C PHE A 67 13.90 -8.62 -3.39
N GLU A 68 13.70 -7.32 -3.46
CA GLU A 68 13.79 -6.43 -2.32
C GLU A 68 12.58 -6.59 -1.39
N THR A 69 12.84 -6.46 -0.10
CA THR A 69 11.77 -6.34 0.89
C THR A 69 11.26 -4.89 0.87
N ILE A 70 9.97 -4.73 0.77
CA ILE A 70 9.31 -3.41 0.79
C ILE A 70 8.54 -3.26 2.10
N VAL A 71 8.88 -2.22 2.86
CA VAL A 71 8.15 -1.85 4.08
C VAL A 71 7.25 -0.67 3.72
N PHE A 72 5.97 -0.75 4.06
CA PHE A 72 5.02 0.27 3.66
C PHE A 72 3.97 0.53 4.73
N GLY A 73 3.33 1.70 4.62
CA GLY A 73 2.27 2.12 5.52
C GLY A 73 0.95 2.36 4.79
N HIS A 74 0.15 3.26 5.32
CA HIS A 74 -1.10 3.78 4.76
C HIS A 74 -2.29 2.80 4.74
N TRP A 75 -2.07 1.51 4.62
CA TRP A 75 -3.14 0.51 4.47
C TRP A 75 -3.43 -0.16 5.82
N ALA A 76 -4.05 0.60 6.73
CA ALA A 76 -4.29 0.15 8.10
C ALA A 76 -5.21 -1.07 8.21
N SER A 77 -6.14 -1.24 7.27
CA SER A 77 -7.07 -2.37 7.31
C SER A 77 -6.42 -3.72 7.05
N LEU A 78 -5.19 -3.76 6.54
CA LEU A 78 -4.43 -5.01 6.46
C LEU A 78 -4.05 -5.55 7.85
N ASP A 79 -3.97 -4.69 8.84
CA ASP A 79 -3.53 -5.02 10.20
C ASP A 79 -2.21 -5.80 10.22
N GLY A 80 -1.30 -5.43 9.32
CA GLY A 80 0.01 -6.07 9.19
C GLY A 80 0.03 -7.36 8.39
N VAL A 81 -1.11 -7.84 7.88
CA VAL A 81 -1.20 -9.13 7.19
C VAL A 81 -1.13 -8.95 5.69
N THR A 82 -0.06 -9.39 5.06
CA THR A 82 0.11 -9.33 3.60
C THR A 82 0.17 -10.71 2.95
N HIS A 83 0.38 -11.78 3.75
CA HIS A 83 0.68 -13.12 3.26
C HIS A 83 1.93 -13.17 2.36
N SER A 84 2.83 -12.20 2.52
CA SER A 84 4.08 -12.12 1.79
C SER A 84 5.20 -11.73 2.76
N ASN A 85 6.29 -12.49 2.74
CA ASN A 85 7.45 -12.20 3.58
C ASN A 85 8.33 -11.07 3.02
N LYS A 86 8.01 -10.58 1.83
CA LYS A 86 8.75 -9.48 1.17
C LYS A 86 8.01 -8.15 1.22
N HIS A 87 6.78 -8.14 1.72
CA HIS A 87 5.96 -6.93 1.78
C HIS A 87 5.47 -6.79 3.22
N ILE A 88 6.04 -5.83 3.93
CA ILE A 88 5.83 -5.66 5.36
C ILE A 88 4.95 -4.43 5.58
N ALA A 89 3.70 -4.65 6.01
CA ALA A 89 2.75 -3.58 6.29
C ALA A 89 2.90 -3.16 7.75
N VAL A 90 3.27 -1.90 7.99
CA VAL A 90 3.52 -1.40 9.36
C VAL A 90 2.47 -0.40 9.83
N ASP A 91 1.47 -0.07 9.02
CA ASP A 91 0.34 0.72 9.50
C ASP A 91 -0.68 -0.23 10.12
N THR A 92 -0.73 -0.26 11.43
CA THR A 92 -1.62 -1.13 12.17
C THR A 92 -2.67 -0.32 12.95
N GLY A 93 -2.95 0.89 12.48
CA GLY A 93 -4.10 1.66 12.93
C GLY A 93 -3.96 2.33 14.29
N CYS A 94 -2.75 2.75 14.68
CA CYS A 94 -2.53 3.40 15.96
C CYS A 94 -3.45 4.61 16.15
N VAL A 95 -3.61 5.44 15.12
CA VAL A 95 -4.47 6.61 15.16
C VAL A 95 -5.94 6.26 15.42
N TRP A 96 -6.33 5.03 15.11
CA TRP A 96 -7.68 4.52 15.33
C TRP A 96 -7.81 3.71 16.63
N GLY A 97 -6.82 3.82 17.53
CA GLY A 97 -6.85 3.14 18.81
C GLY A 97 -6.29 1.71 18.79
N ARG A 98 -5.58 1.31 17.71
CA ARG A 98 -4.99 -0.03 17.62
C ARG A 98 -3.51 0.01 18.01
N TYR A 99 -2.59 -0.29 17.09
CA TYR A 99 -1.19 -0.47 17.43
C TYR A 99 -0.29 0.44 16.62
N LEU A 100 0.79 0.88 17.24
CA LEU A 100 1.96 1.42 16.54
C LEU A 100 2.92 0.24 16.32
N THR A 101 3.33 0.02 15.07
CA THR A 101 4.16 -1.12 14.70
C THR A 101 5.51 -0.64 14.18
N ALA A 102 6.57 -1.29 14.62
CA ALA A 102 7.93 -1.07 14.14
C ALA A 102 8.50 -2.36 13.58
N TYR A 103 9.27 -2.24 12.50
CA TYR A 103 9.96 -3.35 11.86
C TYR A 103 11.46 -3.10 11.91
N CYS A 104 12.21 -4.05 12.46
CA CYS A 104 13.65 -3.98 12.51
C CYS A 104 14.24 -4.49 11.19
N LEU A 105 14.90 -3.60 10.45
CA LEU A 105 15.44 -3.95 9.13
C LEU A 105 16.53 -5.03 9.23
N GLU A 106 17.33 -5.01 10.29
CA GLU A 106 18.44 -5.93 10.46
C GLU A 106 18.01 -7.36 10.81
N THR A 107 16.97 -7.49 11.63
CA THR A 107 16.55 -8.80 12.15
C THR A 107 15.23 -9.30 11.59
N GLY A 108 14.40 -8.41 11.04
CA GLY A 108 13.04 -8.75 10.64
C GLY A 108 12.05 -8.82 11.79
N ASP A 109 12.45 -8.41 13.00
CA ASP A 109 11.58 -8.45 14.17
C ASP A 109 10.52 -7.36 14.07
N ILE A 110 9.30 -7.69 14.52
CA ILE A 110 8.18 -6.77 14.59
C ILE A 110 7.85 -6.52 16.06
N THR A 111 7.76 -5.25 16.41
CA THR A 111 7.38 -4.80 17.75
C THR A 111 6.11 -3.97 17.64
N ARG A 112 5.16 -4.21 18.53
CA ARG A 112 3.88 -3.50 18.56
C ARG A 112 3.66 -2.86 19.92
N GLN A 113 3.19 -1.61 19.89
CA GLN A 113 2.81 -0.86 21.08
C GLN A 113 1.34 -0.49 20.95
N PRO A 114 0.47 -0.89 21.91
CA PRO A 114 -0.92 -0.46 21.89
C PRO A 114 -1.03 1.06 21.98
N ALA A 115 -1.99 1.62 21.26
CA ALA A 115 -2.26 3.05 21.32
C ALA A 115 -2.69 3.45 22.71
N HIS A 116 -2.26 4.63 23.14
CA HIS A 116 -2.77 5.25 24.38
C HIS A 116 -4.13 5.87 24.09
N GLN A 117 -5.09 5.57 24.93
CA GLN A 117 -6.46 6.07 24.80
C GLN A 117 -6.71 7.23 25.77
#